data_bd40dce9d2fc0e71c776d498c95e9cd4
#
_entry.id   bd40dce9d2fc0e71c776d498c95e9cd4
#
_cell.length_a   1.000
_cell.length_b   1.000
_cell.length_c   1.000
_cell.angle_alpha   90.00
_cell.angle_beta   90.00
_cell.angle_gamma   90.00
#
_symmetry.space_group_name_H-M   'P 1'
#
loop_
_entity.id
_entity.type
_entity.pdbx_description
1 polymer ?
#
loop_
_entity_poly.entity_id
_entity_poly.type
_entity_poly.pdbx_seq_one_letter_code
_entity_poly.pdbx_strand_id
1 'polypeptide(L)'
;MTTTARFLVLWGTPQDPDFYERQYREIHVPLVKKLPGVRRYTFSRDAAPVRGDLDYRVAEVDFDDLTSLRQAFASPEGRAAAADVDTLASTAGAQVRSMIYELEDL
;
A
#
# COMPACT_ATOMS: atom_id res chain seq x y z
N MET A 1 20.24 16.38 -1.88
CA MET A 1 18.85 16.27 -2.36
C MET A 1 18.29 14.92 -1.95
N THR A 2 17.17 14.90 -1.22
CA THR A 2 16.55 13.65 -0.81
C THR A 2 15.75 13.07 -1.98
N THR A 3 15.92 11.76 -2.21
CA THR A 3 15.19 11.05 -3.23
C THR A 3 13.96 10.42 -2.60
N THR A 4 12.77 10.79 -3.10
CA THR A 4 11.52 10.20 -2.62
C THR A 4 11.58 8.68 -2.79
N ALA A 5 11.23 7.95 -1.74
CA ALA A 5 11.10 6.50 -1.78
C ALA A 5 9.63 6.12 -1.74
N ARG A 6 9.26 5.10 -2.50
CA ARG A 6 7.87 4.67 -2.63
C ARG A 6 7.73 3.20 -2.27
N PHE A 7 6.69 2.92 -1.51
CA PHE A 7 6.17 1.58 -1.30
C PHE A 7 4.92 1.43 -2.18
N LEU A 8 5.01 0.52 -3.14
CA LEU A 8 3.94 0.27 -4.11
C LEU A 8 3.25 -1.03 -3.77
N VAL A 9 1.92 -1.02 -3.72
CA VAL A 9 1.13 -2.22 -3.42
C VAL A 9 0.11 -2.42 -4.54
N LEU A 10 0.13 -3.61 -5.13
CA LEU A 10 -0.78 -4.01 -6.20
C LEU A 10 -1.71 -5.08 -5.65
N TRP A 11 -3.01 -4.77 -5.61
CA TRP A 11 -4.04 -5.68 -5.10
C TRP A 11 -4.79 -6.32 -6.27
N GLY A 12 -4.87 -7.65 -6.26
CA GLY A 12 -5.76 -8.37 -7.17
C GLY A 12 -7.21 -8.23 -6.73
N THR A 13 -8.13 -8.60 -7.62
CA THR A 13 -9.56 -8.55 -7.30
C THR A 13 -9.89 -9.46 -6.13
N PRO A 14 -10.46 -8.92 -5.03
CA PRO A 14 -10.80 -9.73 -3.87
C PRO A 14 -11.96 -10.68 -4.20
N GLN A 15 -11.99 -11.82 -3.52
CA GLN A 15 -13.15 -12.72 -3.59
C GLN A 15 -14.36 -12.11 -2.88
N ASP A 16 -14.11 -11.30 -1.84
CA ASP A 16 -15.14 -10.55 -1.13
C ASP A 16 -14.83 -9.04 -1.21
N PRO A 17 -15.25 -8.37 -2.30
CA PRO A 17 -14.96 -6.95 -2.48
C PRO A 17 -15.58 -6.05 -1.41
N ASP A 18 -16.76 -6.37 -0.91
CA ASP A 18 -17.43 -5.54 0.11
C ASP A 18 -16.65 -5.57 1.41
N PHE A 19 -16.18 -6.73 1.83
CA PHE A 19 -15.33 -6.84 3.01
C PHE A 19 -14.01 -6.10 2.78
N TYR A 20 -13.39 -6.29 1.61
CA TYR A 20 -12.12 -5.64 1.28
C TYR A 20 -12.24 -4.12 1.38
N GLU A 21 -13.24 -3.52 0.73
CA GLU A 21 -13.40 -2.07 0.70
C GLU A 21 -13.67 -1.51 2.10
N ARG A 22 -14.49 -2.18 2.89
CA ARG A 22 -14.81 -1.74 4.24
C ARG A 22 -13.60 -1.85 5.16
N GLN A 23 -12.94 -3.01 5.18
CA GLN A 23 -11.75 -3.25 6.01
C GLN A 23 -10.62 -2.29 5.60
N TYR A 24 -10.41 -2.13 4.31
CA TYR A 24 -9.36 -1.25 3.81
C TYR A 24 -9.58 0.19 4.30
N ARG A 25 -10.78 0.72 4.10
CA ARG A 25 -11.06 2.12 4.41
C ARG A 25 -11.18 2.38 5.91
N GLU A 26 -11.81 1.48 6.64
CA GLU A 26 -12.08 1.72 8.06
C GLU A 26 -10.91 1.33 8.96
N ILE A 27 -10.12 0.33 8.58
CA ILE A 27 -9.04 -0.20 9.41
C ILE A 27 -7.67 0.09 8.80
N HIS A 28 -7.46 -0.31 7.56
CA HIS A 28 -6.14 -0.24 6.93
C HIS A 28 -5.65 1.19 6.72
N VAL A 29 -6.49 2.05 6.17
CA VAL A 29 -6.12 3.45 5.90
C VAL A 29 -5.66 4.17 7.17
N PRO A 30 -6.38 4.10 8.31
CA PRO A 30 -5.88 4.70 9.54
C PRO A 30 -4.55 4.14 10.01
N LEU A 31 -4.31 2.83 9.84
CA LEU A 31 -3.04 2.20 10.22
C LEU A 31 -1.87 2.74 9.38
N VAL A 32 -2.06 2.84 8.07
CA VAL A 32 -1.02 3.37 7.17
C VAL A 32 -0.72 4.84 7.48
N LYS A 33 -1.76 5.61 7.78
CA LYS A 33 -1.58 7.03 8.10
C LYS A 33 -0.79 7.27 9.38
N LYS A 34 -0.68 6.27 10.25
CA LYS A 34 0.11 6.36 11.48
C LYS A 34 1.59 6.02 11.27
N LEU A 35 1.98 5.54 10.09
CA LEU A 35 3.38 5.23 9.82
C LEU A 35 4.24 6.49 10.02
N PRO A 36 5.35 6.39 10.77
CA PRO A 36 6.21 7.55 10.96
C PRO A 36 6.85 7.96 9.63
N GLY A 37 6.85 9.25 9.36
CA GLY A 37 7.50 9.82 8.18
C GLY A 37 6.74 9.69 6.88
N VAL A 38 5.50 9.21 6.89
CA VAL A 38 4.70 9.12 5.67
C VAL A 38 4.45 10.53 5.12
N ARG A 39 4.73 10.73 3.82
CA ARG A 39 4.56 12.01 3.14
C ARG A 39 3.31 12.06 2.32
N ARG A 40 2.99 10.96 1.65
CA ARG A 40 1.83 10.88 0.79
C ARG A 40 1.34 9.45 0.75
N TYR A 41 0.03 9.29 0.76
CA TYR A 41 -0.61 7.98 0.66
C TYR A 41 -1.77 8.11 -0.32
N THR A 42 -1.71 7.35 -1.41
CA THR A 42 -2.74 7.37 -2.45
C THR A 42 -3.25 5.97 -2.73
N PHE A 43 -4.48 5.93 -3.21
CA PHE A 43 -5.18 4.69 -3.55
C PHE A 43 -5.85 4.91 -4.90
N SER A 44 -5.68 4.00 -5.85
CA SER A 44 -6.22 4.17 -7.18
C SER A 44 -7.75 4.16 -7.19
N ARG A 45 -8.32 4.88 -8.14
CA ARG A 45 -9.76 4.88 -8.43
C ARG A 45 -9.93 4.51 -9.90
N ASP A 46 -10.85 3.58 -10.15
CA ASP A 46 -11.28 3.24 -11.52
C ASP A 46 -10.11 2.93 -12.47
N ALA A 47 -9.15 2.12 -11.99
CA ALA A 47 -8.02 1.71 -12.81
C ALA A 47 -8.50 0.94 -14.04
N ALA A 48 -7.91 1.25 -15.19
CA ALA A 48 -8.22 0.57 -16.44
C ALA A 48 -6.93 0.05 -17.06
N PRO A 49 -6.93 -1.19 -17.59
CA PRO A 49 -5.71 -1.72 -18.19
C PRO A 49 -5.43 -1.02 -19.53
N VAL A 50 -4.16 -0.68 -19.74
CA VAL A 50 -3.70 -0.23 -21.06
C VAL A 50 -3.08 -1.41 -21.80
N ARG A 51 -2.34 -2.24 -21.05
CA ARG A 51 -1.73 -3.46 -21.58
C ARG A 51 -1.54 -4.43 -20.42
N GLY A 52 -1.88 -5.69 -20.63
CA GLY A 52 -1.77 -6.72 -19.61
C GLY A 52 -3.00 -6.79 -18.71
N ASP A 53 -2.87 -7.50 -17.60
CA ASP A 53 -3.96 -7.75 -16.68
C ASP A 53 -4.25 -6.52 -15.81
N LEU A 54 -5.51 -6.37 -15.41
CA LEU A 54 -5.96 -5.30 -14.53
C LEU A 54 -5.68 -5.65 -13.08
N ASP A 55 -5.01 -4.73 -12.37
CA ASP A 55 -4.99 -4.76 -10.91
C ASP A 55 -6.24 -4.09 -10.36
N TYR A 56 -6.79 -4.66 -9.28
CA TYR A 56 -8.01 -4.13 -8.67
C TYR A 56 -7.77 -2.75 -8.07
N ARG A 57 -6.71 -2.61 -7.28
CA ARG A 57 -6.33 -1.36 -6.62
C ARG A 57 -4.82 -1.23 -6.59
N VAL A 58 -4.34 -0.01 -6.67
CA VAL A 58 -2.93 0.34 -6.53
C VAL A 58 -2.79 1.35 -5.41
N ALA A 59 -1.98 1.02 -4.40
CA ALA A 59 -1.67 1.92 -3.31
C ALA A 59 -0.22 2.36 -3.41
N GLU A 60 0.03 3.64 -3.15
CA GLU A 60 1.37 4.21 -3.15
C GLU A 60 1.58 4.96 -1.84
N VAL A 61 2.67 4.64 -1.14
CA VAL A 61 3.03 5.30 0.12
C VAL A 61 4.43 5.88 -0.03
N ASP A 62 4.56 7.20 0.10
CA ASP A 62 5.81 7.90 -0.16
C ASP A 62 6.45 8.38 1.14
N PHE A 63 7.78 8.29 1.16
CA PHE A 63 8.65 8.73 2.26
C PHE A 63 9.77 9.59 1.69
N ASP A 64 10.48 10.33 2.56
CA ASP A 64 11.58 11.19 2.13
C ASP A 64 12.71 10.41 1.45
N ASP A 65 13.00 9.19 1.95
CA ASP A 65 14.09 8.35 1.44
C ASP A 65 13.86 6.89 1.85
N LEU A 66 14.70 5.99 1.34
CA LEU A 66 14.61 4.56 1.66
C LEU A 66 14.85 4.27 3.13
N THR A 67 15.74 5.01 3.78
CA THR A 67 16.01 4.82 5.21
C THR A 67 14.75 5.08 6.03
N SER A 68 14.08 6.20 5.76
CA SER A 68 12.82 6.56 6.42
C SER A 68 11.72 5.52 6.16
N LEU A 69 11.63 5.04 4.90
CA LEU A 69 10.67 4.01 4.53
C LEU A 69 10.91 2.72 5.33
N ARG A 70 12.17 2.26 5.37
CA ARG A 70 12.51 1.02 6.09
C ARG A 70 12.27 1.14 7.58
N GLN A 71 12.60 2.29 8.16
CA GLN A 71 12.34 2.57 9.58
C GLN A 71 10.84 2.56 9.89
N ALA A 72 10.03 3.14 9.00
CA ALA A 72 8.57 3.16 9.17
C ALA A 72 8.01 1.74 9.25
N PHE A 73 8.45 0.85 8.36
CA PHE A 73 7.94 -0.52 8.34
C PHE A 73 8.53 -1.40 9.44
N ALA A 74 9.67 -1.01 10.02
CA ALA A 74 10.23 -1.68 11.19
C ALA A 74 9.59 -1.24 12.50
N SER A 75 8.81 -0.17 12.49
CA SER A 75 8.15 0.36 13.69
C SER A 75 6.95 -0.49 14.11
N PRO A 76 6.43 -0.31 15.35
CA PRO A 76 5.19 -0.97 15.75
C PRO A 76 4.01 -0.66 14.81
N GLU A 77 3.93 0.58 14.33
CA GLU A 77 2.90 1.00 13.38
C GLU A 77 3.05 0.25 12.06
N GLY A 78 4.28 0.04 11.60
CA GLY A 78 4.57 -0.73 10.39
C GLY A 78 4.14 -2.18 10.53
N ARG A 79 4.41 -2.78 11.68
CA ARG A 79 3.99 -4.17 11.93
C ARG A 79 2.46 -4.30 11.98
N ALA A 80 1.78 -3.31 12.56
CA ALA A 80 0.32 -3.31 12.59
C ALA A 80 -0.29 -3.20 11.18
N ALA A 81 0.27 -2.33 10.35
CA ALA A 81 -0.17 -2.19 8.96
C ALA A 81 0.06 -3.50 8.18
N ALA A 82 1.23 -4.13 8.35
CA ALA A 82 1.55 -5.39 7.69
C ALA A 82 0.60 -6.52 8.12
N ALA A 83 0.26 -6.59 9.40
CA ALA A 83 -0.69 -7.58 9.90
C ALA A 83 -2.06 -7.42 9.25
N ASP A 84 -2.50 -6.17 9.01
CA ASP A 84 -3.78 -5.94 8.35
C ASP A 84 -3.74 -6.28 6.86
N VAL A 85 -2.58 -6.16 6.20
CA VAL A 85 -2.41 -6.68 4.84
C VAL A 85 -2.70 -8.18 4.80
N ASP A 86 -2.20 -8.93 5.78
CA ASP A 86 -2.48 -10.37 5.86
C ASP A 86 -3.97 -10.65 6.06
N THR A 87 -4.66 -9.84 6.86
CA THR A 87 -6.10 -9.94 7.05
C THR A 87 -6.85 -9.71 5.73
N LEU A 88 -6.50 -8.65 5.01
CA LEU A 88 -7.10 -8.35 3.70
C LEU A 88 -6.85 -9.49 2.71
N ALA A 89 -5.61 -9.99 2.65
CA ALA A 89 -5.27 -11.06 1.71
C ALA A 89 -6.00 -12.36 2.04
N SER A 90 -6.04 -12.76 3.31
CA SER A 90 -6.64 -14.04 3.70
C SER A 90 -8.16 -13.98 3.78
N THR A 91 -8.72 -12.97 4.45
CA THR A 91 -10.18 -12.90 4.70
C THR A 91 -10.94 -12.39 3.48
N ALA A 92 -10.45 -11.37 2.80
CA ALA A 92 -11.08 -10.88 1.59
C ALA A 92 -10.71 -11.69 0.35
N GLY A 93 -9.69 -12.55 0.44
CA GLY A 93 -9.25 -13.38 -0.67
C GLY A 93 -8.62 -12.56 -1.79
N ALA A 94 -7.78 -11.58 -1.44
CA ALA A 94 -7.11 -10.74 -2.42
C ALA A 94 -5.64 -11.12 -2.52
N GLN A 95 -5.15 -11.29 -3.74
CA GLN A 95 -3.72 -11.43 -3.97
C GLN A 95 -3.06 -10.07 -3.82
N VAL A 96 -1.83 -10.05 -3.27
CA VAL A 96 -1.11 -8.81 -3.06
C VAL A 96 0.34 -8.96 -3.50
N ARG A 97 0.82 -7.97 -4.24
CA ARG A 97 2.22 -7.82 -4.62
C ARG A 97 2.69 -6.45 -4.16
N SER A 98 3.94 -6.35 -3.72
CA SER A 98 4.47 -5.07 -3.26
C SER A 98 5.95 -4.96 -3.57
N MET A 99 6.43 -3.73 -3.68
CA MET A 99 7.83 -3.45 -3.90
C MET A 99 8.17 -2.06 -3.35
N ILE A 100 9.45 -1.85 -3.10
CA ILE A 100 9.96 -0.53 -2.74
C ILE A 100 10.97 -0.07 -3.77
N TYR A 101 11.01 1.23 -4.02
CA TYR A 101 11.97 1.83 -4.94
C TYR A 101 12.11 3.32 -4.68
N GLU A 102 13.20 3.87 -5.18
CA GLU A 102 13.40 5.32 -5.19
C GLU A 102 12.88 5.89 -6.51
N LEU A 103 12.35 7.11 -6.46
CA LEU A 103 11.91 7.81 -7.66
C LEU A 103 13.09 8.53 -8.30
N GLU A 104 13.16 8.44 -9.60
CA GLU A 104 14.15 9.16 -10.41
C GLU A 104 13.40 10.08 -11.36
N ASP A 105 13.68 11.38 -11.28
CA ASP A 105 13.10 12.34 -12.21
C ASP A 105 13.85 12.28 -13.53
N LEU A 106 13.13 12.22 -14.64
CA LEU A 106 13.71 12.11 -15.98
C LEU A 106 13.58 13.40 -16.78
#